data_0287ff4ba3f73153e909b9a5da444b07
#
_entry.id   0287ff4ba3f73153e909b9a5da444b07
#
_cell.length_a   1.000
_cell.length_b   1.000
_cell.length_c   1.000
_cell.angle_alpha   90.00
_cell.angle_beta   90.00
_cell.angle_gamma   90.00
#
_symmetry.space_group_name_H-M   'P 1'
#
loop_
_entity.id
_entity.type
_entity.pdbx_description
1 polymer ?
#
loop_
_entity_poly.entity_id
_entity_poly.type
_entity_poly.pdbx_seq_one_letter_code
_entity_poly.pdbx_strand_id
1 'polypeptide(L)'
;YDLPNEDKFFEDRHKRFNYWAAVCTLTRVYMWMGNKAEALPLAELFVKEGGETSWISSYVIDAYDPADRDLTFTTEHVFALDVTKLFENMQYYMNPKANDPNENTDLLYHAKARASGLFESTDYRLARWYDQTGNEHYDGWAFVKFWEVEKYKYGSTMPLIRKSEMYYIAAECLLATGKDADRLLAIERLNTVREKRGMSGLGNDLTVVSVQNEITKEYQREFINEGQLFYYYKRLGFEKIPYATKAATDAVYVVPLPTWDVDLGGMEDYKK
;
A
#
# COMPACT_ATOMS: atom_id res chain seq x y z
N TYR A 1 -17.90 11.50 -14.55
CA TYR A 1 -19.36 11.65 -14.36
C TYR A 1 -19.63 12.99 -13.69
N ASP A 2 -19.87 14.02 -14.50
CA ASP A 2 -20.31 15.35 -14.03
C ASP A 2 -21.80 15.32 -13.72
N LEU A 3 -22.19 14.57 -12.69
CA LEU A 3 -23.54 14.64 -12.19
C LEU A 3 -23.68 15.90 -11.32
N PRO A 4 -24.78 16.63 -11.42
CA PRO A 4 -25.06 17.75 -10.53
C PRO A 4 -24.98 17.28 -9.08
N ASN A 5 -24.23 17.98 -8.26
CA ASN A 5 -24.02 17.64 -6.85
C ASN A 5 -24.59 18.74 -5.94
N GLU A 6 -25.85 19.09 -6.18
CA GLU A 6 -26.53 20.18 -5.45
C GLU A 6 -26.66 19.88 -3.95
N ASP A 7 -26.76 18.60 -3.58
CA ASP A 7 -26.90 18.11 -2.20
C ASP A 7 -25.60 17.58 -1.59
N LYS A 8 -24.47 17.76 -2.28
CA LYS A 8 -23.14 17.23 -1.87
C LYS A 8 -23.05 15.71 -1.73
N PHE A 9 -24.05 14.98 -2.22
CA PHE A 9 -24.07 13.51 -2.12
C PHE A 9 -22.91 12.87 -2.86
N PHE A 10 -22.42 13.49 -3.92
CA PHE A 10 -21.32 13.00 -4.74
C PHE A 10 -19.94 13.58 -4.36
N GLU A 11 -19.86 14.40 -3.31
CA GLU A 11 -18.57 14.81 -2.76
C GLU A 11 -17.83 13.63 -2.14
N ASP A 12 -16.50 13.67 -2.12
CA ASP A 12 -15.64 12.63 -1.53
C ASP A 12 -15.96 11.21 -2.01
N ARG A 13 -16.18 11.02 -3.29
CA ARG A 13 -16.55 9.73 -3.87
C ARG A 13 -15.58 8.60 -3.57
N HIS A 14 -14.32 8.90 -3.34
CA HIS A 14 -13.29 7.95 -2.91
C HIS A 14 -13.55 7.38 -1.50
N LYS A 15 -14.38 8.02 -0.69
CA LYS A 15 -14.84 7.49 0.61
C LYS A 15 -16.09 6.60 0.50
N ARG A 16 -16.55 6.33 -0.71
CA ARG A 16 -17.71 5.49 -1.00
C ARG A 16 -17.30 4.40 -1.97
N PHE A 17 -17.96 3.24 -1.87
CA PHE A 17 -17.73 2.14 -2.80
C PHE A 17 -18.31 2.50 -4.17
N ASN A 18 -17.51 3.19 -4.97
CA ASN A 18 -17.86 3.71 -6.28
C ASN A 18 -17.61 2.68 -7.40
N TYR A 19 -17.90 3.03 -8.65
CA TYR A 19 -17.67 2.17 -9.82
C TYR A 19 -16.22 1.67 -9.89
N TRP A 20 -15.23 2.56 -9.73
CA TRP A 20 -13.83 2.18 -9.81
C TRP A 20 -13.39 1.31 -8.63
N ALA A 21 -13.95 1.55 -7.44
CA ALA A 21 -13.76 0.66 -6.30
C ALA A 21 -14.26 -0.76 -6.60
N ALA A 22 -15.41 -0.89 -7.28
CA ALA A 22 -15.93 -2.19 -7.68
C ALA A 22 -15.04 -2.88 -8.73
N VAL A 23 -14.59 -2.16 -9.77
CA VAL A 23 -13.65 -2.67 -10.78
C VAL A 23 -12.35 -3.15 -10.13
N CYS A 24 -11.73 -2.33 -9.27
CA CYS A 24 -10.49 -2.68 -8.61
C CYS A 24 -10.66 -3.85 -7.63
N THR A 25 -11.80 -3.92 -6.93
CA THR A 25 -12.10 -5.06 -6.04
C THR A 25 -12.26 -6.35 -6.85
N LEU A 26 -12.96 -6.32 -7.98
CA LEU A 26 -13.09 -7.47 -8.87
C LEU A 26 -11.72 -7.91 -9.41
N THR A 27 -10.87 -6.96 -9.77
CA THR A 27 -9.47 -7.23 -10.17
C THR A 27 -8.73 -7.98 -9.07
N ARG A 28 -8.83 -7.55 -7.80
CA ARG A 28 -8.25 -8.25 -6.65
C ARG A 28 -8.81 -9.67 -6.48
N VAL A 29 -10.12 -9.86 -6.68
CA VAL A 29 -10.75 -11.19 -6.61
C VAL A 29 -10.15 -12.10 -7.65
N TYR A 30 -10.02 -11.68 -8.91
CA TYR A 30 -9.38 -12.49 -9.94
C TYR A 30 -7.91 -12.77 -9.64
N MET A 31 -7.17 -11.81 -9.10
CA MET A 31 -5.78 -12.03 -8.65
C MET A 31 -5.72 -13.07 -7.52
N TRP A 32 -6.67 -13.04 -6.58
CA TRP A 32 -6.76 -14.00 -5.50
C TRP A 32 -7.09 -15.41 -5.99
N MET A 33 -7.92 -15.52 -7.02
CA MET A 33 -8.25 -16.78 -7.71
C MET A 33 -7.11 -17.28 -8.61
N GLY A 34 -6.02 -16.53 -8.79
CA GLY A 34 -4.95 -16.84 -9.75
C GLY A 34 -5.33 -16.60 -11.21
N ASN A 35 -6.50 -16.01 -11.47
CA ASN A 35 -7.02 -15.77 -12.82
C ASN A 35 -6.51 -14.43 -13.38
N LYS A 36 -5.22 -14.41 -13.72
CA LYS A 36 -4.56 -13.21 -14.27
C LYS A 36 -5.12 -12.79 -15.64
N ALA A 37 -5.69 -13.71 -16.41
CA ALA A 37 -6.28 -13.40 -17.70
C ALA A 37 -7.52 -12.50 -17.58
N GLU A 38 -8.35 -12.71 -16.56
CA GLU A 38 -9.51 -11.85 -16.29
C GLU A 38 -9.14 -10.60 -15.48
N ALA A 39 -8.07 -10.64 -14.68
CA ALA A 39 -7.59 -9.48 -13.92
C ALA A 39 -6.99 -8.41 -14.83
N LEU A 40 -6.22 -8.81 -15.86
CA LEU A 40 -5.48 -7.90 -16.74
C LEU A 40 -6.38 -6.86 -17.43
N PRO A 41 -7.48 -7.24 -18.12
CA PRO A 41 -8.31 -6.26 -18.81
C PRO A 41 -8.96 -5.24 -17.87
N LEU A 42 -9.27 -5.63 -16.61
CA LEU A 42 -9.83 -4.71 -15.61
C LEU A 42 -8.77 -3.75 -15.07
N ALA A 43 -7.56 -4.25 -14.81
CA ALA A 43 -6.45 -3.40 -14.38
C ALA A 43 -6.08 -2.40 -15.48
N GLU A 44 -5.99 -2.83 -16.75
CA GLU A 44 -5.72 -1.95 -17.88
C GLU A 44 -6.87 -0.96 -18.17
N LEU A 45 -8.12 -1.36 -17.95
CA LEU A 45 -9.25 -0.45 -18.01
C LEU A 45 -9.08 0.70 -17.00
N PHE A 46 -8.69 0.37 -15.75
CA PHE A 46 -8.43 1.38 -14.75
C PHE A 46 -7.22 2.26 -15.10
N VAL A 47 -6.12 1.66 -15.58
CA VAL A 47 -4.91 2.40 -16.00
C VAL A 47 -5.25 3.44 -17.07
N LYS A 48 -6.13 3.07 -18.02
CA LYS A 48 -6.53 3.92 -19.12
C LYS A 48 -7.57 4.98 -18.75
N GLU A 49 -8.56 4.59 -17.94
CA GLU A 49 -9.80 5.37 -17.77
C GLU A 49 -10.11 5.73 -16.30
N GLY A 50 -9.30 5.31 -15.32
CA GLY A 50 -9.50 5.60 -13.90
C GLY A 50 -9.38 7.08 -13.53
N GLY A 51 -10.05 7.93 -14.30
CA GLY A 51 -9.82 9.33 -14.55
C GLY A 51 -10.19 10.30 -13.42
N GLU A 52 -10.89 9.87 -12.37
CA GLU A 52 -11.14 10.74 -11.20
C GLU A 52 -9.94 10.73 -10.23
N THR A 53 -8.98 9.81 -10.42
CA THR A 53 -7.76 9.75 -9.63
C THR A 53 -6.61 10.41 -10.38
N SER A 54 -5.91 11.32 -9.74
CA SER A 54 -4.70 11.95 -10.27
C SER A 54 -3.47 11.54 -9.45
N TRP A 55 -2.29 11.52 -10.10
CA TRP A 55 -1.06 11.32 -9.36
C TRP A 55 -0.82 12.48 -8.41
N ILE A 56 -0.35 12.14 -7.21
CA ILE A 56 0.04 13.15 -6.23
C ILE A 56 1.13 14.05 -6.80
N SER A 57 1.04 15.35 -6.53
CA SER A 57 2.07 16.32 -6.91
C SER A 57 3.20 16.31 -5.87
N SER A 58 4.45 16.32 -6.35
CA SER A 58 5.62 16.49 -5.49
C SER A 58 5.54 17.76 -4.65
N TYR A 59 4.95 18.82 -5.19
CA TYR A 59 4.75 20.08 -4.46
C TYR A 59 3.89 19.89 -3.19
N VAL A 60 2.88 19.04 -3.24
CA VAL A 60 2.02 18.76 -2.09
C VAL A 60 2.71 17.81 -1.09
N ILE A 61 3.48 16.82 -1.60
CA ILE A 61 4.28 15.95 -0.73
C ILE A 61 5.34 16.77 0.04
N ASP A 62 5.95 17.73 -0.62
CA ASP A 62 7.05 18.55 -0.12
C ASP A 62 6.60 19.90 0.46
N ALA A 63 5.32 20.09 0.75
CA ALA A 63 4.83 21.35 1.32
C ALA A 63 5.64 21.73 2.58
N TYR A 64 5.96 23.03 2.68
CA TYR A 64 6.76 23.56 3.78
C TYR A 64 6.10 23.32 5.14
N ASP A 65 4.80 23.63 5.24
CA ASP A 65 4.01 23.31 6.43
C ASP A 65 3.65 21.83 6.41
N PRO A 66 4.03 21.03 7.43
CA PRO A 66 3.62 19.62 7.53
C PRO A 66 2.11 19.41 7.45
N ALA A 67 1.28 20.35 7.92
CA ALA A 67 -0.17 20.25 7.86
C ALA A 67 -0.73 20.33 6.42
N ASP A 68 0.01 20.93 5.49
CA ASP A 68 -0.34 21.01 4.07
C ASP A 68 0.15 19.82 3.25
N ARG A 69 0.91 18.90 3.85
CA ARG A 69 1.38 17.69 3.17
C ARG A 69 0.27 16.67 3.02
N ASP A 70 0.25 16.00 1.87
CA ASP A 70 -0.59 14.84 1.64
C ASP A 70 0.27 13.56 1.63
N LEU A 71 0.50 12.98 2.81
CA LEU A 71 1.34 11.80 2.95
C LEU A 71 0.60 10.50 2.60
N THR A 72 -0.71 10.51 2.53
CA THR A 72 -1.53 9.35 2.17
C THR A 72 -1.84 9.30 0.67
N PHE A 73 -1.50 10.37 -0.06
CA PHE A 73 -1.75 10.52 -1.49
C PHE A 73 -3.25 10.43 -1.82
N THR A 74 -4.04 11.32 -1.18
CA THR A 74 -5.51 11.28 -1.26
C THR A 74 -6.04 11.40 -2.69
N THR A 75 -5.34 12.11 -3.58
CA THR A 75 -5.71 12.21 -5.00
C THR A 75 -5.60 10.89 -5.76
N GLU A 76 -4.89 9.92 -5.20
CA GLU A 76 -4.72 8.56 -5.76
C GLU A 76 -5.67 7.54 -5.13
N HIS A 77 -6.49 7.94 -4.15
CA HIS A 77 -7.43 7.03 -3.51
C HIS A 77 -8.57 6.69 -4.47
N VAL A 78 -8.71 5.41 -4.76
CA VAL A 78 -9.87 4.84 -5.46
C VAL A 78 -10.98 4.56 -4.46
N PHE A 79 -10.59 4.02 -3.31
CA PHE A 79 -11.46 3.78 -2.16
C PHE A 79 -10.68 3.92 -0.86
N ALA A 80 -11.24 4.66 0.08
CA ALA A 80 -10.64 4.94 1.38
C ALA A 80 -11.69 5.02 2.48
N LEU A 81 -11.27 4.86 3.72
CA LEU A 81 -12.10 5.06 4.91
C LEU A 81 -11.72 6.34 5.60
N ASP A 82 -12.70 7.07 6.07
CA ASP A 82 -12.51 8.17 7.01
C ASP A 82 -12.46 7.60 8.43
N VAL A 83 -11.29 7.69 9.07
CA VAL A 83 -11.03 7.09 10.38
C VAL A 83 -10.79 8.19 11.39
N THR A 84 -11.81 8.55 12.15
CA THR A 84 -11.81 9.70 13.08
C THR A 84 -10.71 9.66 14.13
N LYS A 85 -10.23 8.47 14.51
CA LYS A 85 -9.14 8.26 15.48
C LYS A 85 -7.86 7.74 14.83
N LEU A 86 -7.64 8.01 13.56
CA LEU A 86 -6.46 7.52 12.86
C LEU A 86 -5.18 8.07 13.49
N PHE A 87 -5.15 9.36 13.76
CA PHE A 87 -4.00 10.04 14.37
C PHE A 87 -3.65 9.41 15.73
N GLU A 88 -4.60 9.36 16.67
CA GLU A 88 -4.36 8.86 18.02
C GLU A 88 -3.93 7.38 18.01
N ASN A 89 -4.58 6.56 17.20
CA ASN A 89 -4.24 5.15 17.09
C ASN A 89 -2.83 4.95 16.52
N MET A 90 -2.49 5.68 15.45
CA MET A 90 -1.17 5.55 14.82
C MET A 90 -0.07 6.18 15.68
N GLN A 91 -0.36 7.29 16.36
CA GLN A 91 0.59 7.92 17.28
C GLN A 91 0.94 6.98 18.45
N TYR A 92 -0.03 6.26 19.00
CA TYR A 92 0.20 5.33 20.08
C TYR A 92 1.22 4.24 19.71
N TYR A 93 1.11 3.68 18.50
CA TYR A 93 1.99 2.59 18.05
C TYR A 93 3.27 3.04 17.36
N MET A 94 3.33 4.25 16.82
CA MET A 94 4.40 4.65 15.87
C MET A 94 5.17 5.90 16.28
N ASN A 95 4.71 6.66 17.30
CA ASN A 95 5.41 7.87 17.71
C ASN A 95 6.26 7.64 18.98
N PRO A 96 7.59 7.49 18.80
CA PRO A 96 8.48 7.28 19.95
C PRO A 96 8.64 8.51 20.82
N LYS A 97 8.27 9.70 20.34
CA LYS A 97 8.36 10.94 21.11
C LYS A 97 7.13 11.19 22.00
N ALA A 98 5.99 10.61 21.63
CA ALA A 98 4.74 10.75 22.41
C ALA A 98 4.63 9.70 23.51
N ASN A 99 5.36 8.59 23.40
CA ASN A 99 5.29 7.48 24.35
C ASN A 99 6.69 7.19 24.87
N ASP A 100 6.82 6.97 26.18
CA ASP A 100 8.08 6.50 26.74
C ASP A 100 8.39 5.10 26.20
N PRO A 101 9.49 4.90 25.46
CA PRO A 101 9.84 3.57 24.92
C PRO A 101 10.14 2.55 26.03
N ASN A 102 10.40 2.99 27.27
CA ASN A 102 10.56 2.08 28.40
C ASN A 102 9.20 1.60 28.95
N GLU A 103 8.14 2.33 28.71
CA GLU A 103 6.78 2.00 29.15
C GLU A 103 5.94 1.38 28.03
N ASN A 104 6.15 1.79 26.78
CA ASN A 104 5.43 1.26 25.61
C ASN A 104 6.25 0.23 24.86
N THR A 105 6.06 -1.05 25.17
CA THR A 105 6.69 -2.18 24.48
C THR A 105 6.06 -2.50 23.12
N ASP A 106 4.95 -1.88 22.78
CA ASP A 106 4.20 -2.12 21.55
C ASP A 106 4.58 -1.16 20.41
N LEU A 107 5.59 -0.30 20.64
CA LEU A 107 6.03 0.69 19.67
C LEU A 107 6.60 0.04 18.41
N LEU A 108 6.08 0.44 17.26
CA LEU A 108 6.50 -0.02 15.94
C LEU A 108 7.42 1.02 15.29
N TYR A 109 8.57 0.58 14.81
CA TYR A 109 9.51 1.38 14.02
C TYR A 109 10.15 0.53 12.93
N HIS A 110 10.72 1.17 11.92
CA HIS A 110 11.43 0.47 10.85
C HIS A 110 12.93 0.54 11.08
N ALA A 111 13.60 -0.62 11.03
CA ALA A 111 15.05 -0.66 11.10
C ALA A 111 15.64 0.22 9.99
N LYS A 112 16.53 1.13 10.35
CA LYS A 112 17.16 2.12 9.45
C LYS A 112 17.78 1.46 8.21
N ALA A 113 18.55 0.38 8.40
CA ALA A 113 19.17 -0.34 7.29
C ALA A 113 18.15 -0.93 6.30
N ARG A 114 16.95 -1.31 6.77
CA ARG A 114 15.87 -1.84 5.91
C ARG A 114 15.19 -0.74 5.13
N ALA A 115 14.81 0.35 5.78
CA ALA A 115 14.20 1.49 5.12
C ALA A 115 15.16 2.07 4.07
N SER A 116 16.42 2.37 4.42
CA SER A 116 17.42 2.92 3.49
C SER A 116 17.77 1.95 2.35
N GLY A 117 17.74 0.64 2.57
CA GLY A 117 18.04 -0.37 1.54
C GLY A 117 16.87 -0.66 0.59
N LEU A 118 15.66 -0.28 0.97
CA LEU A 118 14.46 -0.51 0.13
C LEU A 118 14.21 0.63 -0.86
N PHE A 119 14.47 1.87 -0.46
CA PHE A 119 14.18 3.07 -1.22
C PHE A 119 15.42 3.64 -1.90
N GLU A 120 15.25 4.25 -3.06
CA GLU A 120 16.26 5.12 -3.66
C GLU A 120 16.31 6.45 -2.89
N SER A 121 17.46 7.11 -2.89
CA SER A 121 17.66 8.39 -2.16
C SER A 121 16.77 9.53 -2.68
N THR A 122 16.29 9.42 -3.92
CA THR A 122 15.40 10.39 -4.56
C THR A 122 13.92 10.10 -4.34
N ASP A 123 13.59 8.96 -3.71
CA ASP A 123 12.21 8.55 -3.47
C ASP A 123 11.54 9.45 -2.45
N TYR A 124 10.47 10.13 -2.84
CA TYR A 124 9.73 11.03 -1.96
C TYR A 124 9.18 10.32 -0.72
N ARG A 125 8.84 9.03 -0.82
CA ARG A 125 8.34 8.23 0.29
C ARG A 125 9.39 8.06 1.38
N LEU A 126 10.66 7.85 1.01
CA LEU A 126 11.75 7.80 2.00
C LEU A 126 11.90 9.13 2.73
N ALA A 127 11.85 10.24 1.98
CA ALA A 127 12.08 11.57 2.53
C ALA A 127 10.94 12.05 3.45
N ARG A 128 9.69 11.59 3.20
CA ARG A 128 8.50 12.15 3.84
C ARG A 128 7.71 11.19 4.72
N TRP A 129 7.86 9.89 4.53
CA TRP A 129 7.18 8.91 5.37
C TRP A 129 7.97 8.49 6.61
N TYR A 130 9.22 8.94 6.72
CA TYR A 130 10.11 8.58 7.83
C TYR A 130 10.65 9.80 8.55
N ASP A 131 10.52 9.82 9.88
CA ASP A 131 11.34 10.68 10.73
C ASP A 131 12.73 10.02 10.86
N GLN A 132 13.70 10.60 10.17
CA GLN A 132 15.05 10.08 10.09
C GLN A 132 15.98 10.64 11.19
N THR A 133 15.45 11.43 12.12
CA THR A 133 16.24 12.05 13.19
C THR A 133 16.82 11.03 14.17
N GLY A 134 16.29 9.79 14.12
CA GLY A 134 16.74 8.72 15.00
C GLY A 134 16.19 8.83 16.43
N ASN A 135 16.53 7.85 17.24
CA ASN A 135 16.21 7.82 18.65
C ASN A 135 17.36 7.09 19.39
N GLU A 136 17.69 7.51 20.59
CA GLU A 136 18.75 6.91 21.40
C GLU A 136 18.41 5.50 21.93
N HIS A 137 17.12 5.14 21.95
CA HIS A 137 16.62 3.88 22.50
C HIS A 137 16.48 2.75 21.47
N TYR A 138 16.52 3.04 20.16
CA TYR A 138 16.41 2.01 19.11
C TYR A 138 17.07 2.46 17.78
N ASP A 139 17.65 1.50 17.07
CA ASP A 139 18.24 1.72 15.74
C ASP A 139 17.15 1.64 14.64
N GLY A 140 16.34 2.69 14.54
CA GLY A 140 15.23 2.73 13.61
C GLY A 140 14.73 4.13 13.32
N TRP A 141 13.85 4.21 12.32
CA TRP A 141 13.15 5.40 11.93
C TRP A 141 11.64 5.25 12.22
N ALA A 142 11.04 6.30 12.76
CA ALA A 142 9.61 6.34 12.97
C ALA A 142 8.89 6.56 11.63
N PHE A 143 7.83 5.77 11.38
CA PHE A 143 7.02 5.91 10.18
C PHE A 143 5.87 6.89 10.45
N VAL A 144 5.87 8.05 9.79
CA VAL A 144 5.04 9.21 10.15
C VAL A 144 3.80 9.40 9.28
N LYS A 145 3.61 8.59 8.26
CA LYS A 145 2.58 8.76 7.22
C LYS A 145 1.18 9.12 7.71
N PHE A 146 0.77 8.61 8.88
CA PHE A 146 -0.59 8.78 9.39
C PHE A 146 -0.69 9.65 10.66
N TRP A 147 0.44 10.14 11.17
CA TRP A 147 0.46 10.85 12.46
C TRP A 147 1.49 11.98 12.56
N GLU A 148 2.09 12.45 11.47
CA GLU A 148 3.08 13.54 11.51
C GLU A 148 2.50 14.80 12.17
N VAL A 149 1.22 15.11 11.89
CA VAL A 149 0.47 16.20 12.52
C VAL A 149 -0.96 15.76 12.86
N GLU A 150 -1.54 16.34 13.92
CA GLU A 150 -2.88 16.00 14.38
C GLU A 150 -3.98 16.34 13.39
N LYS A 151 -3.82 17.45 12.66
CA LYS A 151 -4.82 17.93 11.70
C LYS A 151 -4.20 18.16 10.34
N TYR A 152 -4.32 17.17 9.49
CA TYR A 152 -3.97 17.31 8.09
C TYR A 152 -5.09 18.03 7.33
N LYS A 153 -4.68 18.88 6.37
CA LYS A 153 -5.59 19.49 5.38
C LYS A 153 -6.41 18.43 4.61
N TYR A 154 -5.81 17.28 4.36
CA TYR A 154 -6.38 16.18 3.59
C TYR A 154 -7.11 15.14 4.44
N GLY A 155 -7.27 15.39 5.73
CA GLY A 155 -8.07 14.57 6.65
C GLY A 155 -7.43 13.26 7.09
N SER A 156 -8.17 12.52 7.92
CA SER A 156 -7.76 11.26 8.53
C SER A 156 -8.20 10.07 7.68
N THR A 157 -7.65 9.93 6.48
CA THR A 157 -8.10 8.94 5.50
C THR A 157 -7.16 7.75 5.44
N MET A 158 -7.70 6.54 5.68
CA MET A 158 -6.99 5.27 5.48
C MET A 158 -7.29 4.73 4.09
N PRO A 159 -6.32 4.67 3.18
CA PRO A 159 -6.53 4.11 1.85
C PRO A 159 -6.78 2.61 1.90
N LEU A 160 -7.79 2.13 1.20
CA LEU A 160 -8.06 0.71 0.99
C LEU A 160 -7.65 0.24 -0.40
N ILE A 161 -7.85 1.09 -1.40
CA ILE A 161 -7.45 0.85 -2.79
C ILE A 161 -6.84 2.14 -3.33
N ARG A 162 -5.60 2.05 -3.81
CA ARG A 162 -4.90 3.18 -4.44
C ARG A 162 -4.59 2.91 -5.90
N LYS A 163 -4.50 3.98 -6.67
CA LYS A 163 -4.20 3.98 -8.10
C LYS A 163 -2.99 3.12 -8.46
N SER A 164 -1.90 3.25 -7.71
CA SER A 164 -0.64 2.53 -7.93
C SER A 164 -0.81 1.01 -7.94
N GLU A 165 -1.72 0.46 -7.15
CA GLU A 165 -1.96 -0.99 -7.10
C GLU A 165 -2.40 -1.56 -8.45
N MET A 166 -3.25 -0.85 -9.18
CA MET A 166 -3.71 -1.34 -10.48
C MET A 166 -2.58 -1.38 -11.52
N TYR A 167 -1.62 -0.47 -11.44
CA TYR A 167 -0.40 -0.50 -12.25
C TYR A 167 0.47 -1.72 -11.92
N TYR A 168 0.60 -2.06 -10.64
CA TYR A 168 1.37 -3.23 -10.20
C TYR A 168 0.67 -4.54 -10.58
N ILE A 169 -0.66 -4.62 -10.45
CA ILE A 169 -1.43 -5.79 -10.88
C ILE A 169 -1.35 -5.95 -12.39
N ALA A 170 -1.50 -4.87 -13.17
CA ALA A 170 -1.34 -4.92 -14.63
C ALA A 170 0.05 -5.43 -15.00
N ALA A 171 1.12 -4.92 -14.37
CA ALA A 171 2.48 -5.39 -14.61
C ALA A 171 2.64 -6.88 -14.28
N GLU A 172 2.13 -7.36 -13.15
CA GLU A 172 2.20 -8.77 -12.77
C GLU A 172 1.43 -9.68 -13.74
N CYS A 173 0.27 -9.24 -14.21
CA CYS A 173 -0.53 -9.99 -15.19
C CYS A 173 0.14 -10.03 -16.56
N LEU A 174 0.73 -8.92 -17.01
CA LEU A 174 1.47 -8.84 -18.27
C LEU A 174 2.66 -9.80 -18.28
N LEU A 175 3.41 -9.93 -17.19
CA LEU A 175 4.49 -10.90 -17.08
C LEU A 175 4.02 -12.36 -17.27
N ALA A 176 2.81 -12.66 -16.85
CA ALA A 176 2.26 -14.02 -16.93
C ALA A 176 1.91 -14.45 -18.37
N THR A 177 1.84 -13.54 -19.33
CA THR A 177 1.57 -13.87 -20.75
C THR A 177 2.77 -14.53 -21.43
N GLY A 178 3.98 -14.35 -20.89
CA GLY A 178 5.23 -14.87 -21.46
C GLY A 178 5.73 -14.16 -22.72
N LYS A 179 5.07 -13.09 -23.18
CA LYS A 179 5.47 -12.33 -24.37
C LYS A 179 6.44 -11.23 -24.00
N ASP A 180 7.48 -11.01 -24.83
CA ASP A 180 8.46 -9.97 -24.59
C ASP A 180 7.87 -8.55 -24.67
N ALA A 181 6.95 -8.30 -25.60
CA ALA A 181 6.24 -7.03 -25.68
C ALA A 181 5.45 -6.72 -24.41
N ASP A 182 4.82 -7.73 -23.79
CA ASP A 182 4.07 -7.57 -22.55
C ASP A 182 5.01 -7.37 -21.35
N ARG A 183 6.21 -7.97 -21.37
CA ARG A 183 7.27 -7.69 -20.38
C ARG A 183 7.72 -6.22 -20.44
N LEU A 184 7.91 -5.67 -21.62
CA LEU A 184 8.26 -4.25 -21.80
C LEU A 184 7.12 -3.34 -21.30
N LEU A 185 5.88 -3.69 -21.59
CA LEU A 185 4.72 -2.96 -21.09
C LEU A 185 4.61 -3.04 -19.55
N ALA A 186 4.93 -4.20 -18.95
CA ALA A 186 4.99 -4.33 -17.49
C ALA A 186 6.02 -3.37 -16.87
N ILE A 187 7.20 -3.25 -17.48
CA ILE A 187 8.23 -2.28 -17.06
C ILE A 187 7.71 -0.84 -17.18
N GLU A 188 7.00 -0.51 -18.26
CA GLU A 188 6.38 0.81 -18.45
C GLU A 188 5.37 1.12 -17.35
N ARG A 189 4.51 0.14 -16.96
CA ARG A 189 3.56 0.31 -15.86
C ARG A 189 4.27 0.61 -14.53
N LEU A 190 5.35 -0.11 -14.23
CA LEU A 190 6.18 0.17 -13.05
C LEU A 190 6.83 1.55 -13.12
N ASN A 191 7.43 1.89 -14.25
CA ASN A 191 8.13 3.16 -14.44
C ASN A 191 7.18 4.35 -14.29
N THR A 192 5.93 4.23 -14.73
CA THR A 192 4.92 5.26 -14.52
C THR A 192 4.76 5.60 -13.04
N VAL A 193 4.68 4.59 -12.16
CA VAL A 193 4.57 4.84 -10.71
C VAL A 193 5.89 5.36 -10.15
N ARG A 194 7.01 4.75 -10.52
CA ARG A 194 8.36 5.11 -10.04
C ARG A 194 8.68 6.57 -10.29
N GLU A 195 8.41 7.07 -11.50
CA GLU A 195 8.59 8.48 -11.85
C GLU A 195 7.75 9.40 -10.96
N LYS A 196 6.51 9.02 -10.65
CA LYS A 196 5.63 9.77 -9.74
C LYS A 196 6.08 9.72 -8.28
N ARG A 197 7.03 8.88 -7.95
CA ARG A 197 7.67 8.79 -6.61
C ARG A 197 9.07 9.42 -6.59
N GLY A 198 9.53 10.01 -7.70
CA GLY A 198 10.86 10.62 -7.81
C GLY A 198 12.00 9.62 -8.02
N MET A 199 11.66 8.38 -8.41
CA MET A 199 12.62 7.31 -8.66
C MET A 199 13.01 7.24 -10.13
N SER A 200 14.18 6.68 -10.39
CA SER A 200 14.64 6.38 -11.75
C SER A 200 13.82 5.27 -12.39
N GLY A 201 13.62 5.33 -13.70
CA GLY A 201 13.00 4.26 -14.46
C GLY A 201 13.87 2.99 -14.51
N LEU A 202 13.21 1.84 -14.57
CA LEU A 202 13.86 0.55 -14.80
C LEU A 202 14.25 0.41 -16.27
N GLY A 203 15.38 -0.25 -16.53
CA GLY A 203 15.82 -0.56 -17.89
C GLY A 203 14.98 -1.66 -18.56
N ASN A 204 14.95 -1.64 -19.90
CA ASN A 204 14.20 -2.61 -20.70
C ASN A 204 14.88 -3.99 -20.81
N ASP A 205 16.10 -4.12 -20.33
CA ASP A 205 16.91 -5.34 -20.34
C ASP A 205 16.60 -6.30 -19.17
N LEU A 206 15.75 -5.90 -18.23
CA LEU A 206 15.36 -6.72 -17.09
C LEU A 206 14.64 -8.01 -17.53
N THR A 207 15.04 -9.13 -16.93
CA THR A 207 14.36 -10.42 -17.11
C THR A 207 12.98 -10.42 -16.45
N VAL A 208 12.09 -11.35 -16.81
CA VAL A 208 10.79 -11.56 -16.18
C VAL A 208 10.92 -11.68 -14.65
N VAL A 209 11.90 -12.47 -14.18
CA VAL A 209 12.17 -12.67 -12.74
C VAL A 209 12.60 -11.35 -12.09
N SER A 210 13.46 -10.58 -12.74
CA SER A 210 13.91 -9.29 -12.22
C SER A 210 12.75 -8.29 -12.13
N VAL A 211 11.87 -8.24 -13.14
CA VAL A 211 10.67 -7.37 -13.11
C VAL A 211 9.71 -7.80 -11.99
N GLN A 212 9.49 -9.12 -11.80
CA GLN A 212 8.65 -9.62 -10.70
C GLN A 212 9.23 -9.22 -9.32
N ASN A 213 10.55 -9.26 -9.17
CA ASN A 213 11.21 -8.81 -7.96
C ASN A 213 11.03 -7.31 -7.73
N GLU A 214 11.08 -6.49 -8.80
CA GLU A 214 10.80 -5.06 -8.67
C GLU A 214 9.34 -4.78 -8.32
N ILE A 215 8.36 -5.54 -8.87
CA ILE A 215 6.95 -5.47 -8.43
C ILE A 215 6.87 -5.71 -6.91
N THR A 216 7.55 -6.74 -6.40
CA THR A 216 7.56 -7.04 -4.96
C THR A 216 8.12 -5.89 -4.13
N LYS A 217 9.23 -5.29 -4.57
CA LYS A 217 9.80 -4.12 -3.90
C LYS A 217 8.86 -2.91 -3.94
N GLU A 218 8.18 -2.69 -5.08
CA GLU A 218 7.19 -1.60 -5.17
C GLU A 218 6.01 -1.81 -4.23
N TYR A 219 5.49 -3.04 -4.08
CA TYR A 219 4.49 -3.33 -3.06
C TYR A 219 5.01 -3.03 -1.65
N GLN A 220 6.26 -3.39 -1.35
CA GLN A 220 6.89 -3.11 -0.05
C GLN A 220 7.04 -1.62 0.22
N ARG A 221 7.42 -0.81 -0.79
CA ARG A 221 7.56 0.65 -0.67
C ARG A 221 6.20 1.33 -0.50
N GLU A 222 5.23 0.94 -1.31
CA GLU A 222 3.99 1.67 -1.51
C GLU A 222 2.97 1.41 -0.40
N PHE A 223 2.87 0.17 0.07
CA PHE A 223 1.77 -0.26 0.95
C PHE A 223 2.21 -0.52 2.40
N ILE A 224 3.30 0.11 2.83
CA ILE A 224 3.72 0.06 4.22
C ILE A 224 2.58 0.58 5.11
N ASN A 225 2.22 -0.22 6.12
CA ASN A 225 1.19 0.07 7.12
C ASN A 225 -0.24 0.27 6.55
N GLU A 226 -0.51 -0.20 5.34
CA GLU A 226 -1.84 -0.19 4.73
C GLU A 226 -2.53 -1.57 4.74
N GLY A 227 -1.90 -2.60 5.31
CA GLY A 227 -2.45 -3.96 5.39
C GLY A 227 -2.32 -4.79 4.10
N GLN A 228 -1.98 -4.20 2.96
CA GLN A 228 -1.95 -4.88 1.66
C GLN A 228 -0.84 -5.92 1.52
N LEU A 229 0.30 -5.71 2.17
CA LEU A 229 1.47 -6.58 2.04
C LEU A 229 1.23 -8.01 2.52
N PHE A 230 0.47 -8.18 3.60
CA PHE A 230 0.14 -9.52 4.10
C PHE A 230 -0.62 -10.33 3.04
N TYR A 231 -1.62 -9.72 2.41
CA TYR A 231 -2.41 -10.36 1.35
C TYR A 231 -1.58 -10.62 0.10
N TYR A 232 -0.68 -9.74 -0.26
CA TYR A 232 0.25 -9.91 -1.38
C TYR A 232 1.14 -11.14 -1.17
N TYR A 233 1.79 -11.25 -0.01
CA TYR A 233 2.66 -12.39 0.31
C TYR A 233 1.88 -13.71 0.40
N LYS A 234 0.69 -13.68 1.03
CA LYS A 234 -0.18 -14.86 1.14
C LYS A 234 -0.63 -15.34 -0.24
N ARG A 235 -1.07 -14.45 -1.11
CA ARG A 235 -1.50 -14.78 -2.48
C ARG A 235 -0.39 -15.41 -3.31
N LEU A 236 0.83 -14.94 -3.15
CA LEU A 236 2.00 -15.46 -3.88
C LEU A 236 2.66 -16.67 -3.20
N GLY A 237 2.15 -17.09 -2.05
CA GLY A 237 2.67 -18.26 -1.34
C GLY A 237 4.10 -18.06 -0.83
N PHE A 238 4.46 -16.87 -0.35
CA PHE A 238 5.78 -16.63 0.20
C PHE A 238 6.00 -17.51 1.43
N GLU A 239 6.96 -18.43 1.36
CA GLU A 239 7.36 -19.27 2.50
C GLU A 239 8.14 -18.48 3.56
N LYS A 240 8.74 -17.36 3.13
CA LYS A 240 9.45 -16.43 4.00
C LYS A 240 9.08 -14.99 3.64
N ILE A 241 8.32 -14.36 4.51
CA ILE A 241 8.06 -12.92 4.39
C ILE A 241 9.37 -12.18 4.65
N PRO A 242 9.75 -11.23 3.79
CA PRO A 242 10.99 -10.46 3.96
C PRO A 242 11.08 -9.88 5.38
N TYR A 243 12.21 -10.12 6.03
CA TYR A 243 12.52 -9.67 7.38
C TYR A 243 11.70 -10.28 8.51
N ALA A 244 10.76 -11.17 8.25
CA ALA A 244 10.10 -11.92 9.30
C ALA A 244 11.07 -12.95 9.92
N THR A 245 10.98 -13.10 11.25
CA THR A 245 11.77 -14.09 11.99
C THR A 245 11.20 -15.51 11.89
N LYS A 246 9.91 -15.61 11.59
CA LYS A 246 9.20 -16.89 11.45
C LYS A 246 8.96 -17.22 9.99
N ALA A 247 8.97 -18.52 9.66
CA ALA A 247 8.52 -19.01 8.36
C ALA A 247 7.02 -18.71 8.16
N ALA A 248 6.64 -18.33 6.95
CA ALA A 248 5.27 -18.02 6.58
C ALA A 248 4.54 -19.34 6.20
N THR A 249 4.20 -20.11 7.20
CA THR A 249 3.41 -21.34 7.09
C THR A 249 1.91 -21.04 7.25
N ASP A 250 1.06 -22.05 7.15
CA ASP A 250 -0.37 -21.94 7.43
C ASP A 250 -0.65 -21.33 8.81
N ALA A 251 0.20 -21.58 9.79
CA ALA A 251 0.07 -20.95 11.12
C ALA A 251 0.19 -19.42 11.10
N VAL A 252 0.82 -18.84 10.05
CA VAL A 252 0.90 -17.39 9.83
C VAL A 252 -0.23 -16.91 8.92
N TYR A 253 -0.52 -17.66 7.86
CA TYR A 253 -1.45 -17.23 6.82
C TYR A 253 -2.92 -17.59 7.11
N VAL A 254 -3.18 -18.58 7.95
CA VAL A 254 -4.54 -18.99 8.31
C VAL A 254 -4.86 -18.42 9.70
N VAL A 255 -5.74 -17.41 9.72
CA VAL A 255 -6.23 -16.85 10.98
C VAL A 255 -7.10 -17.91 11.68
N PRO A 256 -6.79 -18.31 12.92
CA PRO A 256 -7.61 -19.29 13.63
C PRO A 256 -9.02 -18.73 13.89
N LEU A 257 -10.01 -19.62 13.91
CA LEU A 257 -11.33 -19.24 14.34
C LEU A 257 -11.29 -18.73 15.79
N PRO A 258 -12.10 -17.74 16.17
CA PRO A 258 -12.26 -17.37 17.56
C PRO A 258 -12.68 -18.57 18.40
N THR A 259 -12.10 -18.71 19.59
CA THR A 259 -12.41 -19.85 20.48
C THR A 259 -13.92 -19.99 20.77
N TRP A 260 -14.62 -18.86 20.88
CA TRP A 260 -16.06 -18.82 21.05
C TRP A 260 -16.84 -19.45 19.90
N ASP A 261 -16.40 -19.25 18.65
CA ASP A 261 -17.06 -19.84 17.48
C ASP A 261 -16.82 -21.35 17.40
N VAL A 262 -15.67 -21.81 17.86
CA VAL A 262 -15.35 -23.25 17.94
C VAL A 262 -16.13 -23.91 19.09
N ASP A 263 -16.06 -23.35 20.30
CA ASP A 263 -16.60 -23.95 21.52
C ASP A 263 -18.13 -23.86 21.60
N LEU A 264 -18.71 -22.75 21.18
CA LEU A 264 -20.16 -22.50 21.31
C LEU A 264 -20.89 -22.51 19.97
N GLY A 265 -20.22 -22.23 18.87
CA GLY A 265 -20.80 -22.19 17.52
C GLY A 265 -20.80 -23.54 16.81
N GLY A 266 -20.17 -24.57 17.37
CA GLY A 266 -20.04 -25.89 16.74
C GLY A 266 -19.25 -25.88 15.42
N MET A 267 -18.43 -24.84 15.19
CA MET A 267 -17.58 -24.76 14.01
C MET A 267 -16.34 -25.66 14.20
N GLU A 268 -16.00 -26.42 13.18
CA GLU A 268 -14.76 -27.19 13.20
C GLU A 268 -13.55 -26.25 13.05
N ASP A 269 -12.53 -26.45 13.89
CA ASP A 269 -11.25 -25.74 13.75
C ASP A 269 -10.57 -26.17 12.44
N TYR A 270 -10.18 -25.22 11.60
CA TYR A 270 -9.46 -25.46 10.34
C TYR A 270 -8.04 -26.02 10.54
N LYS A 271 -7.60 -26.18 11.78
CA LYS A 271 -6.29 -26.71 12.15
C LYS A 271 -6.29 -28.25 12.21
N LYS A 272 -6.78 -28.87 11.16
CA LYS A 272 -6.53 -30.31 10.98
C LYS A 272 -5.53 -30.54 9.86
#